data_e27ed87cfbb94f7e32ef26fbc86da8a1
#
_entry.id   e27ed87cfbb94f7e32ef26fbc86da8a1
#
_cell.length_a   1.000
_cell.length_b   1.000
_cell.length_c   1.000
_cell.angle_alpha   90.00
_cell.angle_beta   90.00
_cell.angle_gamma   90.00
#
_symmetry.space_group_name_H-M   'P 1'
#
loop_
_entity.id
_entity.type
_entity.pdbx_description
1 polymer ?
#
loop_
_entity_poly.entity_id
_entity_poly.type
_entity_poly.pdbx_seq_one_letter_code
_entity_poly.pdbx_strand_id
1 'polypeptide(L)'
;RNEPNLPGKYNSGDSNYGRVTKGAAYALRGQVYMWQKNWEAAVDDFNSVADCGFGLYTKAGATSYKQLLKIANEQCEEMIFSVQCIKQYGYSNTRNITYGNRCTAGSMWNNYLPNPHFVESFETATGEKFNWDNYLPGYSTMKEKERVVFFLRDGLSAAEKERMTAYGADMSKYLDSGNEARIKKAYESRDPRLQMAVITPYAQYNGASSGIAHTYTLRWPYRGSDSAEPFDIRTDTNDKFYYLWRKFVPEGLEQTERDTYGL
;
A
#
# COMPACT_ATOMS: atom_id res chain seq x y z
N ARG A 1 -17.81 -26.18 -16.32
CA ARG A 1 -19.28 -26.26 -16.05
C ARG A 1 -19.49 -25.85 -14.61
N ASN A 2 -20.44 -24.95 -14.36
CA ASN A 2 -20.84 -24.63 -13.00
C ASN A 2 -21.45 -25.87 -12.38
N GLU A 3 -20.92 -26.30 -11.24
CA GLU A 3 -21.55 -27.37 -10.45
C GLU A 3 -22.90 -26.85 -9.95
N PRO A 4 -24.03 -27.43 -10.35
CA PRO A 4 -25.35 -26.89 -10.01
C PRO A 4 -25.62 -26.88 -8.50
N ASN A 5 -24.91 -27.71 -7.76
CA ASN A 5 -25.07 -27.84 -6.30
C ASN A 5 -24.16 -26.92 -5.49
N LEU A 6 -23.25 -26.16 -6.13
CA LEU A 6 -22.45 -25.18 -5.40
C LEU A 6 -23.33 -24.04 -4.88
N PRO A 7 -23.20 -23.64 -3.61
CA PRO A 7 -23.87 -22.44 -3.11
C PRO A 7 -23.31 -21.19 -3.80
N GLY A 8 -24.14 -20.15 -3.92
CA GLY A 8 -23.70 -18.85 -4.47
C GLY A 8 -22.57 -18.28 -3.63
N LYS A 9 -22.75 -18.27 -2.32
CA LYS A 9 -21.86 -17.71 -1.30
C LYS A 9 -22.04 -18.44 0.01
N TYR A 10 -21.01 -18.46 0.86
CA TYR A 10 -21.12 -18.77 2.28
C TYR A 10 -21.15 -17.46 3.09
N ASN A 11 -21.98 -17.39 4.11
CA ASN A 11 -22.04 -16.24 5.00
C ASN A 11 -20.87 -16.26 5.99
N SER A 12 -20.56 -15.09 6.56
CA SER A 12 -19.62 -14.98 7.67
C SER A 12 -20.05 -15.90 8.83
N GLY A 13 -19.10 -16.65 9.39
CA GLY A 13 -19.34 -17.58 10.48
C GLY A 13 -19.88 -18.96 10.05
N ASP A 14 -20.16 -19.19 8.76
CA ASP A 14 -20.52 -20.52 8.28
C ASP A 14 -19.34 -21.49 8.42
N SER A 15 -19.58 -22.71 8.90
CA SER A 15 -18.57 -23.75 9.07
C SER A 15 -17.89 -24.18 7.75
N ASN A 16 -18.52 -23.90 6.62
CA ASN A 16 -17.98 -24.14 5.28
C ASN A 16 -17.31 -22.90 4.66
N TYR A 17 -17.21 -21.79 5.40
CA TYR A 17 -16.53 -20.60 4.90
C TYR A 17 -15.10 -20.94 4.45
N GLY A 18 -14.67 -20.37 3.31
CA GLY A 18 -13.38 -20.71 2.68
C GLY A 18 -13.44 -21.83 1.64
N ARG A 19 -14.56 -22.59 1.55
CA ARG A 19 -14.76 -23.54 0.44
C ARG A 19 -15.15 -22.81 -0.84
N VAL A 20 -14.90 -23.47 -1.98
CA VAL A 20 -15.25 -22.94 -3.31
C VAL A 20 -16.76 -22.74 -3.41
N THR A 21 -17.15 -21.60 -3.97
CA THR A 21 -18.54 -21.21 -4.21
C THR A 21 -18.79 -21.00 -5.70
N LYS A 22 -20.06 -20.90 -6.10
CA LYS A 22 -20.43 -20.54 -7.46
C LYS A 22 -19.90 -19.15 -7.84
N GLY A 23 -19.97 -18.18 -6.94
CA GLY A 23 -19.39 -16.84 -7.14
C GLY A 23 -17.90 -16.88 -7.38
N ALA A 24 -17.13 -17.69 -6.65
CA ALA A 24 -15.71 -17.87 -6.89
C ALA A 24 -15.41 -18.49 -8.27
N ALA A 25 -16.23 -19.44 -8.71
CA ALA A 25 -16.10 -20.04 -10.04
C ALA A 25 -16.38 -19.02 -11.16
N TYR A 26 -17.42 -18.18 -11.01
CA TYR A 26 -17.71 -17.10 -11.96
C TYR A 26 -16.58 -16.06 -11.98
N ALA A 27 -16.10 -15.62 -10.81
CA ALA A 27 -15.00 -14.66 -10.74
C ALA A 27 -13.74 -15.16 -11.46
N LEU A 28 -13.36 -16.42 -11.25
CA LEU A 28 -12.20 -17.00 -11.91
C LEU A 28 -12.42 -17.11 -13.43
N ARG A 29 -13.60 -17.56 -13.88
CA ARG A 29 -13.91 -17.68 -15.32
C ARG A 29 -13.97 -16.31 -16.00
N GLY A 30 -14.54 -15.30 -15.37
CA GLY A 30 -14.54 -13.93 -15.85
C GLY A 30 -13.12 -13.40 -16.07
N GLN A 31 -12.18 -13.66 -15.14
CA GLN A 31 -10.77 -13.33 -15.32
C GLN A 31 -10.15 -14.06 -16.53
N VAL A 32 -10.45 -15.33 -16.73
CA VAL A 32 -10.00 -16.08 -17.92
C VAL A 32 -10.53 -15.44 -19.21
N TYR A 33 -11.80 -15.04 -19.24
CA TYR A 33 -12.37 -14.32 -20.39
C TYR A 33 -11.70 -12.97 -20.64
N MET A 34 -11.31 -12.24 -19.59
CA MET A 34 -10.50 -11.01 -19.75
C MET A 34 -9.16 -11.29 -20.43
N TRP A 35 -8.45 -12.35 -20.05
CA TRP A 35 -7.21 -12.75 -20.71
C TRP A 35 -7.41 -13.13 -22.18
N GLN A 36 -8.56 -13.72 -22.50
CA GLN A 36 -8.96 -14.03 -23.88
C GLN A 36 -9.49 -12.81 -24.66
N LYS A 37 -9.57 -11.63 -24.01
CA LYS A 37 -10.19 -10.41 -24.55
C LYS A 37 -11.67 -10.59 -24.93
N ASN A 38 -12.35 -11.55 -24.33
CA ASN A 38 -13.79 -11.76 -24.46
C ASN A 38 -14.52 -10.94 -23.39
N TRP A 39 -14.66 -9.65 -23.65
CA TRP A 39 -15.13 -8.69 -22.66
C TRP A 39 -16.60 -8.89 -22.28
N GLU A 40 -17.45 -9.27 -23.24
CA GLU A 40 -18.88 -9.52 -22.99
C GLU A 40 -19.07 -10.68 -22.02
N ALA A 41 -18.46 -11.83 -22.31
CA ALA A 41 -18.52 -12.99 -21.42
C ALA A 41 -17.91 -12.71 -20.02
N ALA A 42 -16.87 -11.86 -19.95
CA ALA A 42 -16.30 -11.45 -18.68
C ALA A 42 -17.28 -10.61 -17.85
N VAL A 43 -17.99 -9.67 -18.48
CA VAL A 43 -19.02 -8.84 -17.84
C VAL A 43 -20.17 -9.71 -17.31
N ASP A 44 -20.66 -10.66 -18.10
CA ASP A 44 -21.74 -11.57 -17.71
C ASP A 44 -21.35 -12.40 -16.47
N ASP A 45 -20.13 -12.90 -16.44
CA ASP A 45 -19.62 -13.65 -15.28
C ASP A 45 -19.47 -12.77 -14.05
N PHE A 46 -18.95 -11.55 -14.18
CA PHE A 46 -18.83 -10.65 -13.02
C PHE A 46 -20.19 -10.18 -12.51
N ASN A 47 -21.18 -9.98 -13.37
CA ASN A 47 -22.56 -9.74 -12.92
C ASN A 47 -23.10 -10.94 -12.14
N SER A 48 -22.82 -12.17 -12.62
CA SER A 48 -23.21 -13.40 -11.91
C SER A 48 -22.53 -13.53 -10.53
N VAL A 49 -21.35 -12.93 -10.30
CA VAL A 49 -20.72 -12.85 -8.97
C VAL A 49 -21.59 -11.99 -8.04
N ALA A 50 -22.07 -10.85 -8.52
CA ALA A 50 -22.96 -9.99 -7.73
C ALA A 50 -24.30 -10.70 -7.43
N ASP A 51 -24.88 -11.43 -8.40
CA ASP A 51 -26.09 -12.23 -8.19
C ASP A 51 -25.91 -13.36 -7.15
N CYS A 52 -24.68 -13.81 -6.91
CA CYS A 52 -24.33 -14.72 -5.85
C CYS A 52 -24.29 -14.05 -4.45
N GLY A 53 -24.50 -12.74 -4.34
CA GLY A 53 -24.53 -11.98 -3.09
C GLY A 53 -23.18 -11.40 -2.68
N PHE A 54 -22.20 -11.33 -3.56
CA PHE A 54 -20.96 -10.57 -3.35
C PHE A 54 -21.15 -9.12 -3.77
N GLY A 55 -20.38 -8.22 -3.18
CA GLY A 55 -20.46 -6.80 -3.49
C GLY A 55 -19.28 -6.05 -2.92
N LEU A 56 -19.16 -4.78 -3.25
CA LEU A 56 -18.08 -3.95 -2.71
C LEU A 56 -18.29 -3.67 -1.22
N TYR A 57 -17.21 -3.70 -0.45
CA TYR A 57 -17.21 -3.30 0.94
C TYR A 57 -17.27 -1.76 1.05
N THR A 58 -18.38 -1.23 1.51
CA THR A 58 -18.64 0.23 1.57
C THR A 58 -18.89 0.75 2.99
N LYS A 59 -18.89 -0.14 3.99
CA LYS A 59 -19.32 0.18 5.38
C LYS A 59 -18.46 1.23 6.08
N ALA A 60 -17.21 1.41 5.63
CA ALA A 60 -16.30 2.42 6.19
C ALA A 60 -16.25 3.73 5.36
N GLY A 61 -17.21 3.95 4.46
CA GLY A 61 -17.31 5.16 3.62
C GLY A 61 -16.02 5.39 2.81
N ALA A 62 -15.50 6.60 2.84
CA ALA A 62 -14.30 6.98 2.09
C ALA A 62 -13.04 6.16 2.44
N THR A 63 -13.02 5.47 3.57
CA THR A 63 -11.89 4.63 4.01
C THR A 63 -12.08 3.14 3.72
N SER A 64 -13.17 2.75 3.05
CA SER A 64 -13.51 1.35 2.82
C SER A 64 -12.39 0.55 2.17
N TYR A 65 -11.72 1.10 1.17
CA TYR A 65 -10.60 0.43 0.51
C TYR A 65 -9.43 0.15 1.47
N LYS A 66 -9.15 1.07 2.40
CA LYS A 66 -8.14 0.86 3.45
C LYS A 66 -8.56 -0.19 4.47
N GLN A 67 -9.85 -0.18 4.85
CA GLN A 67 -10.40 -1.06 5.88
C GLN A 67 -10.68 -2.48 5.37
N LEU A 68 -10.89 -2.65 4.07
CA LEU A 68 -11.22 -3.92 3.43
C LEU A 68 -10.27 -5.05 3.86
N LEU A 69 -8.98 -4.76 3.97
CA LEU A 69 -7.94 -5.76 4.23
C LEU A 69 -7.52 -5.84 5.71
N LYS A 70 -8.36 -5.36 6.60
CA LYS A 70 -8.19 -5.54 8.05
C LYS A 70 -8.80 -6.86 8.50
N ILE A 71 -8.22 -7.47 9.53
CA ILE A 71 -8.69 -8.75 10.10
C ILE A 71 -10.20 -8.72 10.39
N ALA A 72 -10.71 -7.62 10.92
CA ALA A 72 -12.14 -7.48 11.22
C ALA A 72 -13.06 -7.60 9.98
N ASN A 73 -12.52 -7.45 8.77
CA ASN A 73 -13.27 -7.45 7.51
C ASN A 73 -12.90 -8.64 6.59
N GLU A 74 -12.13 -9.60 7.07
CA GLU A 74 -11.67 -10.75 6.26
C GLU A 74 -12.79 -11.67 5.76
N GLN A 75 -14.02 -11.52 6.29
CA GLN A 75 -15.22 -12.24 5.86
C GLN A 75 -16.30 -11.30 5.32
N CYS A 76 -15.93 -10.10 4.86
CA CYS A 76 -16.91 -9.15 4.33
C CYS A 76 -17.45 -9.57 2.95
N GLU A 77 -18.43 -8.80 2.46
CA GLU A 77 -19.13 -9.05 1.19
C GLU A 77 -18.24 -9.02 -0.04
N GLU A 78 -17.07 -8.39 0.00
CA GLU A 78 -16.12 -8.31 -1.12
C GLU A 78 -15.15 -9.50 -1.18
N MET A 79 -15.09 -10.32 -0.12
CA MET A 79 -14.19 -11.48 -0.07
C MET A 79 -14.82 -12.69 -0.78
N ILE A 80 -14.50 -12.82 -2.09
CA ILE A 80 -15.04 -13.88 -2.96
C ILE A 80 -14.43 -15.25 -2.62
N PHE A 81 -13.11 -15.27 -2.45
CA PHE A 81 -12.35 -16.46 -2.08
C PHE A 81 -11.02 -16.07 -1.47
N SER A 82 -10.64 -16.68 -0.35
CA SER A 82 -9.35 -16.44 0.29
C SER A 82 -8.81 -17.73 0.93
N VAL A 83 -7.48 -17.86 0.92
CA VAL A 83 -6.81 -18.89 1.71
C VAL A 83 -6.81 -18.46 3.16
N GLN A 84 -7.41 -19.26 4.03
CA GLN A 84 -7.53 -18.94 5.44
C GLN A 84 -6.19 -19.17 6.15
N CYS A 85 -5.67 -18.13 6.80
CA CYS A 85 -4.43 -18.19 7.57
C CYS A 85 -4.73 -17.96 9.06
N ILE A 86 -4.40 -18.94 9.92
CA ILE A 86 -4.63 -18.86 11.37
C ILE A 86 -3.39 -19.39 12.10
N LYS A 87 -2.67 -18.49 12.78
CA LYS A 87 -1.42 -18.83 13.49
C LYS A 87 -1.60 -19.91 14.55
N GLN A 88 -2.67 -19.85 15.35
CA GLN A 88 -2.92 -20.80 16.44
C GLN A 88 -2.98 -22.26 15.98
N TYR A 89 -3.24 -22.52 14.70
CA TYR A 89 -3.24 -23.85 14.09
C TYR A 89 -2.02 -24.12 13.21
N GLY A 90 -0.99 -23.26 13.28
CA GLY A 90 0.24 -23.42 12.50
C GLY A 90 0.16 -22.92 11.05
N TYR A 91 -0.92 -22.26 10.66
CA TYR A 91 -1.15 -21.73 9.30
C TYR A 91 -1.06 -20.22 9.29
N SER A 92 0.13 -19.66 9.54
CA SER A 92 0.38 -18.22 9.45
C SER A 92 0.90 -17.83 8.08
N ASN A 93 0.92 -16.50 7.81
CA ASN A 93 1.62 -15.94 6.68
C ASN A 93 2.63 -14.88 7.16
N THR A 94 3.56 -14.51 6.29
CA THR A 94 4.66 -13.60 6.62
C THR A 94 4.48 -12.20 6.01
N ARG A 95 3.29 -11.83 5.56
CA ARG A 95 3.06 -10.54 4.89
C ARG A 95 3.41 -9.35 5.77
N ASN A 96 3.01 -9.37 7.03
CA ASN A 96 3.32 -8.27 7.95
C ASN A 96 4.83 -8.04 8.06
N ILE A 97 5.59 -9.11 8.33
CA ILE A 97 7.03 -9.00 8.52
C ILE A 97 7.75 -8.57 7.24
N THR A 98 7.24 -8.97 6.08
CA THR A 98 7.88 -8.69 4.79
C THR A 98 7.48 -7.35 4.18
N TYR A 99 6.25 -6.88 4.42
CA TYR A 99 5.71 -5.63 3.88
C TYR A 99 5.80 -4.47 4.88
N GLY A 100 5.67 -4.76 6.18
CA GLY A 100 5.76 -3.75 7.22
C GLY A 100 7.14 -3.12 7.33
N ASN A 101 7.19 -1.89 7.79
CA ASN A 101 8.42 -1.14 7.99
C ASN A 101 8.91 -1.23 9.45
N ARG A 102 10.05 -0.64 9.77
CA ARG A 102 10.63 -0.66 11.11
C ARG A 102 9.80 0.06 12.17
N CYS A 103 8.89 0.92 11.77
CA CYS A 103 7.95 1.60 12.67
C CYS A 103 6.59 0.89 12.76
N THR A 104 6.39 -0.23 12.08
CA THR A 104 5.24 -1.12 12.32
C THR A 104 5.42 -1.84 13.65
N ALA A 105 4.35 -2.02 14.42
CA ALA A 105 4.40 -2.72 15.70
C ALA A 105 5.15 -4.06 15.58
N GLY A 106 6.10 -4.30 16.49
CA GLY A 106 6.99 -5.46 16.41
C GLY A 106 8.20 -5.30 15.48
N SER A 107 8.39 -4.13 14.87
CA SER A 107 9.53 -3.80 13.99
C SER A 107 9.70 -4.76 12.81
N MET A 108 9.04 -4.48 11.70
CA MET A 108 9.03 -5.33 10.51
C MET A 108 10.21 -5.02 9.56
N TRP A 109 10.38 -5.81 8.50
CA TRP A 109 11.65 -5.86 7.73
C TRP A 109 11.63 -5.16 6.38
N ASN A 110 10.45 -4.74 5.89
CA ASN A 110 10.25 -4.13 4.56
C ASN A 110 11.05 -4.79 3.41
N ASN A 111 11.00 -6.13 3.34
CA ASN A 111 11.70 -6.90 2.30
C ASN A 111 11.11 -6.69 0.91
N TYR A 112 9.81 -6.47 0.81
CA TYR A 112 9.09 -6.22 -0.43
C TYR A 112 8.57 -4.79 -0.45
N LEU A 113 8.88 -4.07 -1.51
CA LEU A 113 8.60 -2.65 -1.66
C LEU A 113 7.68 -2.39 -2.86
N PRO A 114 6.84 -1.35 -2.81
CA PRO A 114 6.08 -0.93 -3.98
C PRO A 114 7.00 -0.56 -5.14
N ASN A 115 6.72 -1.12 -6.32
CA ASN A 115 7.43 -0.73 -7.53
C ASN A 115 7.06 0.72 -7.91
N PRO A 116 8.01 1.60 -8.25
CA PRO A 116 7.72 2.97 -8.69
C PRO A 116 6.70 3.05 -9.82
N HIS A 117 6.79 2.19 -10.84
CA HIS A 117 5.80 2.16 -11.93
C HIS A 117 4.39 1.80 -11.45
N PHE A 118 4.26 0.95 -10.43
CA PHE A 118 2.97 0.71 -9.80
C PHE A 118 2.43 1.98 -9.14
N VAL A 119 3.26 2.72 -8.42
CA VAL A 119 2.88 4.00 -7.81
C VAL A 119 2.48 5.02 -8.87
N GLU A 120 3.20 5.08 -9.97
CA GLU A 120 2.93 5.99 -11.10
C GLU A 120 1.69 5.59 -11.91
N SER A 121 1.27 4.32 -11.86
CA SER A 121 0.07 3.85 -12.56
C SER A 121 -1.25 4.36 -11.96
N PHE A 122 -1.23 4.83 -10.72
CA PHE A 122 -2.41 5.50 -10.15
C PHE A 122 -2.64 6.82 -10.88
N GLU A 123 -3.87 7.07 -11.26
CA GLU A 123 -4.30 8.28 -11.95
C GLU A 123 -4.37 9.48 -10.98
N THR A 124 -4.62 10.67 -11.53
CA THR A 124 -5.01 11.83 -10.72
C THR A 124 -6.40 11.61 -10.13
N ALA A 125 -6.80 12.44 -9.18
CA ALA A 125 -8.16 12.41 -8.62
C ALA A 125 -9.27 12.69 -9.65
N THR A 126 -8.90 13.25 -10.80
CA THR A 126 -9.80 13.52 -11.94
C THR A 126 -9.80 12.39 -12.99
N GLY A 127 -9.04 11.30 -12.77
CA GLY A 127 -8.96 10.16 -13.68
C GLY A 127 -7.98 10.35 -14.86
N GLU A 128 -7.12 11.36 -14.79
CA GLU A 128 -6.09 11.58 -15.81
C GLU A 128 -4.82 10.78 -15.51
N LYS A 129 -4.12 10.37 -16.55
CA LYS A 129 -2.83 9.70 -16.40
C LYS A 129 -1.84 10.61 -15.67
N PHE A 130 -1.16 10.08 -14.67
CA PHE A 130 -0.15 10.80 -13.94
C PHE A 130 1.05 11.16 -14.83
N ASN A 131 1.55 12.40 -14.68
CA ASN A 131 2.75 12.88 -15.33
C ASN A 131 3.56 13.75 -14.36
N TRP A 132 4.81 13.38 -14.11
CA TRP A 132 5.72 14.13 -13.25
C TRP A 132 5.95 15.57 -13.72
N ASP A 133 5.98 15.82 -15.02
CA ASP A 133 6.26 17.14 -15.56
C ASP A 133 5.19 18.19 -15.22
N ASN A 134 3.97 17.74 -14.85
CA ASN A 134 2.92 18.63 -14.35
C ASN A 134 3.23 19.22 -12.97
N TYR A 135 4.08 18.55 -12.19
CA TYR A 135 4.44 18.94 -10.81
C TYR A 135 5.89 19.43 -10.71
N LEU A 136 6.77 18.85 -11.48
CA LEU A 136 8.20 19.12 -11.53
C LEU A 136 8.61 19.31 -12.99
N PRO A 137 8.48 20.54 -13.55
CA PRO A 137 8.73 20.79 -14.96
C PRO A 137 10.11 20.29 -15.43
N GLY A 138 10.13 19.51 -16.51
CA GLY A 138 11.32 18.90 -17.07
C GLY A 138 11.81 17.63 -16.38
N TYR A 139 11.06 17.11 -15.39
CA TYR A 139 11.45 15.92 -14.63
C TYR A 139 11.70 14.70 -15.53
N SER A 140 10.87 14.47 -16.55
CA SER A 140 11.00 13.32 -17.45
C SER A 140 12.31 13.30 -18.24
N THR A 141 12.90 14.47 -18.49
CA THR A 141 14.17 14.64 -19.23
C THR A 141 15.40 14.73 -18.31
N MET A 142 15.20 14.90 -17.00
CA MET A 142 16.28 14.98 -16.02
C MET A 142 16.97 13.62 -15.86
N LYS A 143 18.27 13.68 -15.54
CA LYS A 143 19.04 12.50 -15.13
C LYS A 143 18.64 12.05 -13.72
N GLU A 144 18.85 10.81 -13.38
CA GLU A 144 18.51 10.25 -12.06
C GLU A 144 19.09 11.06 -10.90
N LYS A 145 20.34 11.50 -11.02
CA LYS A 145 21.04 12.33 -10.03
C LYS A 145 20.38 13.71 -9.80
N GLU A 146 19.65 14.22 -10.78
CA GLU A 146 18.90 15.47 -10.66
C GLU A 146 17.53 15.22 -10.05
N ARG A 147 16.90 14.08 -10.38
CA ARG A 147 15.58 13.70 -9.87
C ARG A 147 15.60 13.37 -8.39
N VAL A 148 16.64 12.71 -7.90
CA VAL A 148 16.74 12.24 -6.51
C VAL A 148 16.62 13.36 -5.49
N VAL A 149 17.09 14.58 -5.82
CA VAL A 149 17.06 15.71 -4.89
C VAL A 149 15.66 16.19 -4.55
N PHE A 150 14.66 15.92 -5.41
CA PHE A 150 13.27 16.28 -5.13
C PHE A 150 12.67 15.48 -3.98
N PHE A 151 13.21 14.31 -3.69
CA PHE A 151 12.76 13.43 -2.61
C PHE A 151 13.43 13.73 -1.25
N LEU A 152 14.42 14.64 -1.24
CA LEU A 152 15.10 15.01 -0.01
C LEU A 152 14.21 15.93 0.85
N ARG A 153 14.27 15.74 2.18
CA ARG A 153 13.58 16.61 3.13
C ARG A 153 14.14 18.03 3.15
N ASP A 154 13.39 18.95 3.69
CA ASP A 154 13.86 20.31 3.95
C ASP A 154 14.95 20.33 5.04
N GLY A 155 15.75 21.38 5.05
CA GLY A 155 16.70 21.68 6.11
C GLY A 155 17.82 20.64 6.28
N LEU A 156 18.42 20.17 5.17
CA LEU A 156 19.61 19.32 5.25
C LEU A 156 20.78 20.08 5.88
N SER A 157 21.48 19.47 6.81
CA SER A 157 22.75 19.97 7.32
C SER A 157 23.84 19.98 6.23
N ALA A 158 24.91 20.72 6.43
CA ALA A 158 26.04 20.75 5.49
C ALA A 158 26.62 19.34 5.26
N ALA A 159 26.77 18.56 6.34
CA ALA A 159 27.27 17.17 6.25
C ALA A 159 26.32 16.25 5.47
N GLU A 160 25.00 16.44 5.60
CA GLU A 160 24.03 15.67 4.80
C GLU A 160 24.07 16.06 3.33
N LYS A 161 24.20 17.35 3.00
CA LYS A 161 24.35 17.80 1.62
C LYS A 161 25.62 17.25 0.98
N GLU A 162 26.74 17.26 1.72
CA GLU A 162 27.99 16.68 1.27
C GLU A 162 27.85 15.18 1.02
N ARG A 163 27.21 14.46 1.93
CA ARG A 163 26.94 13.01 1.76
C ARG A 163 26.04 12.72 0.56
N MET A 164 24.98 13.51 0.32
CA MET A 164 24.14 13.34 -0.86
C MET A 164 24.91 13.61 -2.15
N THR A 165 25.76 14.63 -2.16
CA THR A 165 26.67 14.91 -3.28
C THR A 165 27.63 13.76 -3.53
N ALA A 166 28.23 13.18 -2.47
CA ALA A 166 29.10 12.01 -2.57
C ALA A 166 28.38 10.78 -3.14
N TYR A 167 27.07 10.63 -2.90
CA TYR A 167 26.23 9.62 -3.55
C TYR A 167 25.82 9.97 -4.99
N GLY A 168 26.29 11.09 -5.50
CA GLY A 168 26.06 11.52 -6.88
C GLY A 168 24.82 12.39 -7.10
N ALA A 169 24.17 12.88 -6.05
CA ALA A 169 23.04 13.79 -6.20
C ALA A 169 23.49 15.17 -6.72
N ASP A 170 22.77 15.72 -7.68
CA ASP A 170 22.97 17.09 -8.15
C ASP A 170 22.22 18.07 -7.27
N MET A 171 22.89 18.59 -6.25
CA MET A 171 22.30 19.46 -5.24
C MET A 171 21.93 20.86 -5.77
N SER A 172 22.25 21.21 -7.03
CA SER A 172 21.90 22.51 -7.64
C SER A 172 20.38 22.72 -7.71
N LYS A 173 19.60 21.65 -7.74
CA LYS A 173 18.12 21.69 -7.77
C LYS A 173 17.46 21.55 -6.41
N TYR A 174 18.25 21.37 -5.35
CA TYR A 174 17.73 21.24 -3.99
C TYR A 174 17.29 22.61 -3.43
N LEU A 175 16.19 22.60 -2.68
CA LEU A 175 15.71 23.76 -1.92
C LEU A 175 15.84 23.48 -0.43
N ASP A 176 16.49 24.37 0.31
CA ASP A 176 16.61 24.28 1.76
C ASP A 176 15.28 24.39 2.50
N SER A 177 14.29 25.03 1.87
CA SER A 177 12.92 25.16 2.35
C SER A 177 11.96 25.00 1.19
N GLY A 178 10.88 24.26 1.40
CA GLY A 178 9.85 23.99 0.39
C GLY A 178 10.16 22.83 -0.55
N ASN A 179 11.26 22.12 -0.38
CA ASN A 179 11.57 20.91 -1.14
C ASN A 179 10.53 19.82 -0.90
N GLU A 180 10.17 19.58 0.37
CA GLU A 180 9.11 18.65 0.75
C GLU A 180 7.76 19.04 0.14
N ALA A 181 7.42 20.34 0.18
CA ALA A 181 6.15 20.83 -0.33
C ALA A 181 5.97 20.59 -1.83
N ARG A 182 7.03 20.76 -2.63
CA ARG A 182 6.93 20.56 -4.08
C ARG A 182 6.72 19.09 -4.48
N ILE A 183 7.33 18.13 -3.75
CA ILE A 183 7.11 16.72 -4.06
C ILE A 183 5.77 16.21 -3.51
N LYS A 184 5.31 16.71 -2.36
CA LYS A 184 4.00 16.37 -1.79
C LYS A 184 2.85 16.62 -2.76
N LYS A 185 2.89 17.74 -3.49
CA LYS A 185 1.85 18.08 -4.48
C LYS A 185 1.63 16.98 -5.52
N ALA A 186 2.68 16.24 -5.89
CA ALA A 186 2.58 15.14 -6.84
C ALA A 186 1.79 13.93 -6.30
N TYR A 187 1.56 13.86 -5.00
CA TYR A 187 0.81 12.77 -4.36
C TYR A 187 -0.56 13.19 -3.82
N GLU A 188 -0.76 14.47 -3.52
CA GLU A 188 -1.99 14.98 -2.91
C GLU A 188 -3.19 14.95 -3.88
N SER A 189 -2.95 15.13 -5.17
CA SER A 189 -3.97 15.15 -6.22
C SER A 189 -4.15 13.82 -6.96
N ARG A 190 -3.73 12.72 -6.34
CA ARG A 190 -3.82 11.36 -6.92
C ARG A 190 -5.10 10.65 -6.50
N ASP A 191 -5.43 9.58 -7.21
CA ASP A 191 -6.46 8.65 -6.79
C ASP A 191 -6.29 8.32 -5.30
N PRO A 192 -7.33 8.50 -4.47
CA PRO A 192 -7.23 8.30 -3.02
C PRO A 192 -6.79 6.89 -2.62
N ARG A 193 -6.99 5.89 -3.47
CA ARG A 193 -6.51 4.52 -3.25
C ARG A 193 -4.98 4.44 -3.16
N LEU A 194 -4.24 5.37 -3.79
CA LEU A 194 -2.79 5.42 -3.65
C LEU A 194 -2.37 5.59 -2.19
N GLN A 195 -2.92 6.59 -1.49
CA GLN A 195 -2.60 6.85 -0.09
C GLN A 195 -3.08 5.75 0.87
N MET A 196 -4.08 4.97 0.45
CA MET A 196 -4.58 3.82 1.20
C MET A 196 -3.74 2.55 1.00
N ALA A 197 -3.02 2.46 -0.13
CA ALA A 197 -2.20 1.31 -0.47
C ALA A 197 -0.71 1.50 -0.18
N VAL A 198 -0.20 2.71 -0.33
CA VAL A 198 1.23 3.05 -0.31
C VAL A 198 1.50 4.22 0.64
N ILE A 199 2.58 4.14 1.38
CA ILE A 199 3.13 5.27 2.12
C ILE A 199 4.07 6.00 1.16
N THR A 200 3.61 7.13 0.66
CA THR A 200 4.34 7.98 -0.30
C THR A 200 5.25 8.99 0.43
N PRO A 201 6.15 9.68 -0.26
CA PRO A 201 6.96 10.75 0.36
C PRO A 201 6.13 11.72 1.19
N TYR A 202 6.56 11.95 2.42
CA TYR A 202 5.94 12.85 3.41
C TYR A 202 4.52 12.47 3.84
N ALA A 203 4.03 11.30 3.44
CA ALA A 203 2.80 10.75 4.00
C ALA A 203 3.00 10.32 5.45
N GLN A 204 1.96 10.48 6.24
CA GLN A 204 1.91 10.02 7.62
C GLN A 204 1.54 8.54 7.69
N TYR A 205 2.09 7.85 8.68
CA TYR A 205 1.83 6.46 9.01
C TYR A 205 1.66 6.32 10.52
N ASN A 206 0.59 5.68 10.93
CA ASN A 206 0.37 5.37 12.33
C ASN A 206 1.09 4.06 12.67
N GLY A 207 2.29 4.18 13.22
CA GLY A 207 3.13 3.05 13.62
C GLY A 207 3.17 2.89 15.14
N ALA A 208 4.13 2.10 15.62
CA ALA A 208 4.36 1.91 17.05
C ALA A 208 5.82 1.56 17.36
N SER A 209 6.30 2.03 18.50
CA SER A 209 7.59 1.67 19.08
C SER A 209 7.43 1.39 20.56
N SER A 210 8.08 0.33 21.06
CA SER A 210 8.07 -0.02 22.50
C SER A 210 6.67 -0.08 23.12
N GLY A 211 5.67 -0.53 22.36
CA GLY A 211 4.28 -0.63 22.85
C GLY A 211 3.50 0.68 22.84
N ILE A 212 4.05 1.75 22.26
CA ILE A 212 3.41 3.07 22.17
C ILE A 212 3.18 3.40 20.69
N ALA A 213 1.95 3.81 20.36
CA ALA A 213 1.61 4.28 19.01
C ALA A 213 2.12 5.71 18.79
N HIS A 214 2.71 5.94 17.61
CA HIS A 214 3.20 7.24 17.17
C HIS A 214 2.80 7.49 15.72
N THR A 215 2.66 8.77 15.36
CA THR A 215 2.49 9.16 13.97
C THR A 215 3.84 9.49 13.34
N TYR A 216 4.26 8.65 12.42
CA TYR A 216 5.52 8.79 11.70
C TYR A 216 5.30 9.46 10.33
N THR A 217 6.33 10.12 9.83
CA THR A 217 6.33 10.67 8.46
C THR A 217 7.45 10.03 7.65
N LEU A 218 7.17 9.67 6.40
CA LEU A 218 8.19 9.15 5.48
C LEU A 218 9.05 10.30 4.95
N ARG A 219 10.16 10.58 5.62
CA ARG A 219 11.14 11.60 5.22
C ARG A 219 12.48 10.98 4.86
N TRP A 220 13.18 11.60 3.96
CA TRP A 220 14.50 11.15 3.54
C TRP A 220 15.44 12.35 3.33
N PRO A 221 16.71 12.30 3.80
CA PRO A 221 17.27 11.26 4.67
C PRO A 221 16.57 11.19 6.05
N TYR A 222 16.57 9.99 6.62
CA TYR A 222 16.07 9.76 7.97
C TYR A 222 16.87 10.58 8.99
N ARG A 223 16.22 11.20 9.95
CA ARG A 223 16.86 12.05 10.97
C ARG A 223 16.38 11.77 12.40
N GLY A 224 15.26 11.11 12.55
CA GLY A 224 14.62 10.88 13.81
C GLY A 224 14.99 9.55 14.43
N SER A 225 14.23 9.18 15.43
CA SER A 225 14.23 7.85 16.00
C SER A 225 12.81 7.26 15.96
N ASP A 226 12.70 5.97 16.17
CA ASP A 226 11.41 5.29 16.25
C ASP A 226 10.71 5.49 17.60
N SER A 227 11.34 6.18 18.56
CA SER A 227 10.80 6.44 19.91
C SER A 227 10.88 7.89 20.39
N ALA A 228 11.38 8.81 19.57
CA ALA A 228 11.48 10.23 19.90
C ALA A 228 11.31 11.13 18.67
N GLU A 229 10.88 12.36 18.89
CA GLU A 229 10.76 13.37 17.83
C GLU A 229 12.14 13.73 17.20
N PRO A 230 12.17 13.97 15.88
CA PRO A 230 11.06 13.85 14.94
C PRO A 230 10.79 12.38 14.62
N PHE A 231 9.51 11.99 14.59
CA PHE A 231 9.11 10.63 14.23
C PHE A 231 9.17 10.44 12.71
N ASP A 232 10.33 10.10 12.19
CA ASP A 232 10.51 9.73 10.79
C ASP A 232 10.42 8.20 10.64
N ILE A 233 9.80 7.71 9.56
CA ILE A 233 9.72 6.27 9.31
C ILE A 233 11.13 5.73 9.05
N ARG A 234 11.56 4.81 9.89
CA ARG A 234 12.83 4.12 9.72
C ARG A 234 12.69 2.96 8.73
N THR A 235 13.63 2.87 7.81
CA THR A 235 13.85 1.74 6.91
C THR A 235 15.15 1.03 7.26
N ASP A 236 15.43 -0.13 6.66
CA ASP A 236 16.68 -0.85 6.91
C ASP A 236 17.92 -0.12 6.39
N THR A 237 17.73 0.77 5.43
CA THR A 237 18.79 1.58 4.84
C THR A 237 18.40 3.04 4.86
N ASN A 238 18.89 3.78 5.85
CA ASN A 238 18.56 5.19 6.06
C ASN A 238 19.03 6.11 4.93
N ASP A 239 19.97 5.65 4.11
CA ASP A 239 20.54 6.42 3.00
C ASP A 239 19.82 6.17 1.66
N LYS A 240 18.76 5.38 1.64
CA LYS A 240 17.97 5.10 0.44
C LYS A 240 16.52 5.44 0.66
N PHE A 241 15.90 5.98 -0.38
CA PHE A 241 14.48 6.25 -0.39
C PHE A 241 13.71 5.08 -0.96
N TYR A 242 12.60 4.75 -0.33
CA TYR A 242 11.68 3.72 -0.78
C TYR A 242 10.24 4.19 -0.61
N TYR A 243 9.35 3.77 -1.53
CA TYR A 243 7.94 3.66 -1.21
C TYR A 243 7.72 2.49 -0.27
N LEU A 244 6.79 2.61 0.65
CA LEU A 244 6.49 1.57 1.62
C LEU A 244 5.03 1.14 1.49
N TRP A 245 4.76 -0.12 1.84
CA TRP A 245 3.40 -0.62 1.83
C TRP A 245 2.60 -0.11 3.03
N ARG A 246 1.35 0.28 2.76
CA ARG A 246 0.30 0.46 3.75
C ARG A 246 -0.71 -0.68 3.67
N LYS A 247 -0.98 -1.13 2.45
CA LYS A 247 -1.86 -2.27 2.19
C LYS A 247 -1.30 -3.55 2.80
N PHE A 248 -2.10 -4.31 3.51
CA PHE A 248 -1.73 -5.51 4.28
C PHE A 248 -0.77 -5.26 5.46
N VAL A 249 -0.58 -4.03 5.86
CA VAL A 249 0.27 -3.68 7.01
C VAL A 249 -0.62 -3.13 8.12
N PRO A 250 -0.52 -3.65 9.36
CA PRO A 250 -1.27 -3.11 10.49
C PRO A 250 -0.79 -1.71 10.84
N GLU A 251 -1.66 -0.92 11.45
CA GLU A 251 -1.35 0.42 11.93
C GLU A 251 -1.50 0.51 13.45
N GLY A 252 -0.72 1.38 14.08
CA GLY A 252 -0.72 1.57 15.52
C GLY A 252 -0.41 0.27 16.27
N LEU A 253 -1.27 -0.07 17.21
CA LEU A 253 -1.16 -1.29 18.04
C LEU A 253 -2.17 -2.39 17.62
N GLU A 254 -2.74 -2.31 16.42
CA GLU A 254 -3.70 -3.31 15.92
C GLU A 254 -3.14 -4.72 15.95
N GLN A 255 -1.83 -4.85 15.75
CA GLN A 255 -1.14 -6.12 15.79
C GLN A 255 0.31 -5.94 16.24
N THR A 256 0.68 -6.61 17.30
CA THR A 256 2.02 -6.53 17.90
C THR A 256 2.92 -7.71 17.51
N GLU A 257 2.36 -8.77 16.98
CA GLU A 257 3.10 -9.97 16.61
C GLU A 257 3.57 -9.89 15.14
N ARG A 258 4.76 -10.45 14.89
CA ARG A 258 5.35 -10.49 13.54
C ARG A 258 4.64 -11.48 12.62
N ASP A 259 4.16 -12.59 13.19
CA ASP A 259 3.41 -13.57 12.44
C ASP A 259 1.96 -13.14 12.33
N THR A 260 1.42 -13.22 11.14
CA THR A 260 0.13 -12.63 10.83
C THR A 260 -0.95 -13.67 10.73
N TYR A 261 -2.12 -13.21 11.08
CA TYR A 261 -3.40 -13.81 10.76
C TYR A 261 -3.99 -13.09 9.55
N GLY A 262 -4.86 -13.78 8.87
CA GLY A 262 -5.67 -13.16 7.85
C GLY A 262 -5.04 -13.21 6.47
N LEU A 263 -5.66 -12.50 5.58
CA LEU A 263 -5.54 -12.51 4.12
C LEU A 263 -4.15 -12.61 3.52
#